data_d885d0eb0247c90451599f1be306b3c8
#
_entry.id   d885d0eb0247c90451599f1be306b3c8
#
_cell.length_a   1.000
_cell.length_b   1.000
_cell.length_c   1.000
_cell.angle_alpha   90.00
_cell.angle_beta   90.00
_cell.angle_gamma   90.00
#
_symmetry.space_group_name_H-M   'P 1'
#
loop_
_entity.id
_entity.type
_entity.pdbx_description
1 polymer ?
#
loop_
_entity_poly.entity_id
_entity_poly.type
_entity_poly.pdbx_seq_one_letter_code
_entity_poly.pdbx_strand_id
1 'polypeptide(L)'
;VRFLGKILSAIVAAFLLTSCGLSLALHEEISAAPDYTSLEAWASHPEFVDYTDSSLGFQQANQFDVPVFFVYPTVHFPEKEGSWSADISDPEYHAAVITPIKYQAPAFNVAGPVFTPYYRQAAYQVYKVAPNPTTARAYRIAYEDVKAAFDQFLVEIGPGSPFILAGHSQGTDHLEHLINSHLTPAQLDRLVVAYLIGMPIDQCKIAIPICETETQAGCFCSWRTYAEGAEITNRLEEHCIGVTNPITWNTSKEPADASQNLGALVRYDESLIQSITDARIDHGVVFAKRPNFPGSWMIRTKNYHRGDINLYFASIQENVRRRLLLYLREHPEAVQ
;
A
#
# COMPACT_ATOMS: atom_id res chain seq x y z
N VAL A 1 -19.77 -18.60 71.28
CA VAL A 1 -18.52 -18.95 70.59
C VAL A 1 -18.73 -19.80 69.34
N ARG A 2 -19.88 -20.52 69.15
CA ARG A 2 -20.15 -21.36 67.97
C ARG A 2 -20.82 -20.67 66.77
N PHE A 3 -21.23 -19.41 66.90
CA PHE A 3 -21.90 -18.66 65.82
C PHE A 3 -20.96 -17.81 64.99
N LEU A 4 -19.79 -17.35 65.50
CA LEU A 4 -18.84 -16.56 64.75
C LEU A 4 -17.97 -17.37 63.76
N GLY A 5 -17.81 -18.67 63.95
CA GLY A 5 -16.99 -19.51 63.08
C GLY A 5 -17.63 -19.85 61.74
N LYS A 6 -18.99 -19.80 61.66
CA LYS A 6 -19.72 -20.13 60.41
C LYS A 6 -19.83 -18.96 59.47
N ILE A 7 -19.73 -17.72 59.98
CA ILE A 7 -19.79 -16.48 59.14
C ILE A 7 -18.43 -16.23 58.46
N LEU A 8 -17.32 -16.57 59.11
CA LEU A 8 -15.97 -16.39 58.55
C LEU A 8 -15.70 -17.38 57.42
N SER A 9 -16.22 -18.62 57.50
CA SER A 9 -16.04 -19.62 56.41
C SER A 9 -16.88 -19.30 55.17
N ALA A 10 -18.02 -18.62 55.29
CA ALA A 10 -18.83 -18.23 54.14
C ALA A 10 -18.23 -17.03 53.38
N ILE A 11 -17.53 -16.12 54.09
CA ILE A 11 -16.90 -14.93 53.48
C ILE A 11 -15.63 -15.31 52.72
N VAL A 12 -14.85 -16.30 53.23
CA VAL A 12 -13.65 -16.79 52.52
C VAL A 12 -14.01 -17.60 51.27
N ALA A 13 -15.11 -18.34 51.25
CA ALA A 13 -15.60 -19.05 50.07
C ALA A 13 -16.14 -18.12 48.98
N ALA A 14 -16.74 -16.96 49.39
CA ALA A 14 -17.23 -15.94 48.43
C ALA A 14 -16.07 -15.14 47.77
N PHE A 15 -14.95 -14.95 48.48
CA PHE A 15 -13.78 -14.24 47.92
C PHE A 15 -12.90 -15.10 46.97
N LEU A 16 -13.01 -16.43 47.04
CA LEU A 16 -12.26 -17.35 46.14
C LEU A 16 -13.01 -17.62 44.84
N LEU A 17 -14.28 -17.23 44.69
CA LEU A 17 -15.06 -17.36 43.48
C LEU A 17 -15.07 -16.11 42.58
N THR A 18 -14.52 -15.00 43.05
CA THR A 18 -14.43 -13.75 42.27
C THR A 18 -13.10 -13.51 41.60
N SER A 19 -12.11 -14.39 41.76
CA SER A 19 -10.82 -14.24 41.09
C SER A 19 -10.66 -15.13 39.82
N CYS A 20 -11.71 -15.83 39.40
CA CYS A 20 -11.80 -16.41 38.09
C CYS A 20 -12.71 -15.56 37.20
N GLY A 21 -12.46 -14.25 37.17
CA GLY A 21 -12.83 -13.43 36.05
C GLY A 21 -11.99 -13.89 34.87
N LEU A 22 -12.41 -14.99 34.22
CA LEU A 22 -12.01 -15.27 32.87
C LEU A 22 -12.29 -13.99 32.08
N SER A 23 -11.25 -13.21 31.81
CA SER A 23 -11.20 -12.38 30.63
C SER A 23 -11.38 -13.39 29.48
N LEU A 24 -12.61 -13.61 29.06
CA LEU A 24 -12.93 -14.05 27.73
C LEU A 24 -12.43 -12.92 26.84
N ALA A 25 -11.12 -12.86 26.62
CA ALA A 25 -10.61 -12.22 25.41
C ALA A 25 -11.40 -12.91 24.31
N LEU A 26 -12.34 -12.16 23.71
CA LEU A 26 -12.99 -12.57 22.49
C LEU A 26 -11.85 -12.89 21.54
N HIS A 27 -11.54 -14.18 21.38
CA HIS A 27 -10.60 -14.63 20.38
C HIS A 27 -11.25 -14.27 19.06
N GLU A 28 -10.71 -13.25 18.40
CA GLU A 28 -11.04 -12.98 17.02
C GLU A 28 -10.84 -14.27 16.22
N GLU A 29 -11.89 -14.75 15.58
CA GLU A 29 -11.81 -15.88 14.67
C GLU A 29 -11.18 -15.39 13.38
N ILE A 30 -9.94 -15.76 13.15
CA ILE A 30 -9.17 -15.35 11.98
C ILE A 30 -9.37 -16.40 10.90
N SER A 31 -9.75 -15.99 9.70
CA SER A 31 -9.88 -16.85 8.54
C SER A 31 -8.57 -17.59 8.22
N ALA A 32 -8.66 -18.73 7.52
CA ALA A 32 -7.48 -19.47 7.07
C ALA A 32 -6.58 -18.59 6.20
N ALA A 33 -5.28 -18.87 6.22
CA ALA A 33 -4.34 -18.21 5.33
C ALA A 33 -4.67 -18.53 3.86
N PRO A 34 -4.57 -17.53 2.94
CA PRO A 34 -4.77 -17.78 1.52
C PRO A 34 -3.77 -18.79 0.97
N ASP A 35 -4.21 -19.64 0.04
CA ASP A 35 -3.32 -20.48 -0.77
C ASP A 35 -3.05 -19.79 -2.10
N TYR A 36 -1.91 -19.14 -2.23
CA TYR A 36 -1.54 -18.37 -3.42
C TYR A 36 -1.15 -19.23 -4.63
N THR A 37 -1.15 -20.56 -4.51
CA THR A 37 -1.11 -21.45 -5.67
C THR A 37 -2.48 -21.56 -6.37
N SER A 38 -3.54 -21.06 -5.71
CA SER A 38 -4.89 -20.96 -6.28
C SER A 38 -5.17 -19.56 -6.79
N LEU A 39 -5.76 -19.45 -7.98
CA LEU A 39 -6.19 -18.16 -8.56
C LEU A 39 -7.23 -17.42 -7.70
N GLU A 40 -7.99 -18.12 -6.87
CA GLU A 40 -8.97 -17.54 -5.97
C GLU A 40 -8.34 -16.65 -4.88
N ALA A 41 -7.04 -16.83 -4.61
CA ALA A 41 -6.31 -15.99 -3.65
C ALA A 41 -5.83 -14.65 -4.25
N TRP A 42 -6.08 -14.41 -5.53
CA TRP A 42 -5.64 -13.20 -6.23
C TRP A 42 -6.81 -12.31 -6.61
N ALA A 43 -6.68 -11.02 -6.37
CA ALA A 43 -7.61 -9.99 -6.81
C ALA A 43 -7.32 -9.50 -8.24
N SER A 44 -6.05 -9.68 -8.69
CA SER A 44 -5.60 -9.50 -10.05
C SER A 44 -4.50 -10.51 -10.35
N HIS A 45 -4.58 -11.14 -11.52
CA HIS A 45 -3.62 -12.16 -11.97
C HIS A 45 -3.68 -12.32 -13.49
N PRO A 46 -2.57 -12.56 -14.21
CA PRO A 46 -2.55 -12.62 -15.66
C PRO A 46 -3.38 -13.77 -16.27
N GLU A 47 -3.75 -14.79 -15.51
CA GLU A 47 -4.56 -15.92 -15.98
C GLU A 47 -6.08 -15.62 -16.06
N PHE A 48 -6.53 -14.47 -15.58
CA PHE A 48 -7.92 -14.03 -15.76
C PHE A 48 -8.00 -12.54 -16.07
N VAL A 49 -9.04 -12.14 -16.81
CA VAL A 49 -9.28 -10.72 -17.12
C VAL A 49 -9.89 -10.00 -15.94
N ASP A 50 -9.30 -8.91 -15.51
CA ASP A 50 -9.78 -8.08 -14.43
C ASP A 50 -9.67 -6.57 -14.73
N TYR A 51 -9.88 -5.75 -13.70
CA TYR A 51 -9.87 -4.29 -13.87
C TYR A 51 -8.46 -3.71 -14.12
N THR A 52 -7.39 -4.46 -13.87
CA THR A 52 -6.02 -3.99 -14.14
C THR A 52 -5.68 -4.04 -15.62
N ASP A 53 -6.39 -4.86 -16.40
CA ASP A 53 -6.25 -4.94 -17.86
C ASP A 53 -6.81 -3.72 -18.59
N SER A 54 -7.51 -2.84 -17.86
CA SER A 54 -8.12 -1.66 -18.44
C SER A 54 -7.10 -0.65 -18.95
N SER A 55 -7.40 -0.03 -20.08
CA SER A 55 -6.59 1.05 -20.67
C SER A 55 -6.96 2.42 -20.09
N LEU A 56 -7.11 2.53 -18.77
CA LEU A 56 -7.33 3.81 -18.11
C LEU A 56 -6.07 4.69 -18.26
N GLY A 57 -6.29 5.97 -18.50
CA GLY A 57 -5.19 6.90 -18.77
C GLY A 57 -4.83 6.96 -20.26
N PHE A 58 -3.58 7.34 -20.58
CA PHE A 58 -3.13 7.53 -21.96
C PHE A 58 -2.14 6.46 -22.43
N GLN A 59 -1.69 5.59 -21.54
CA GLN A 59 -0.78 4.50 -21.87
C GLN A 59 -1.54 3.20 -22.16
N GLN A 60 -1.00 2.41 -23.05
CA GLN A 60 -1.48 1.07 -23.31
C GLN A 60 -0.97 0.13 -22.23
N ALA A 61 -1.82 -0.79 -21.73
CA ALA A 61 -1.40 -1.84 -20.80
C ALA A 61 -0.41 -2.83 -21.45
N ASN A 62 0.40 -3.49 -20.62
CA ASN A 62 1.31 -4.58 -21.00
C ASN A 62 2.27 -4.24 -22.16
N GLN A 63 2.91 -3.06 -22.12
CA GLN A 63 3.83 -2.65 -23.18
C GLN A 63 5.19 -3.36 -23.12
N PHE A 64 5.61 -3.81 -21.94
CA PHE A 64 6.99 -4.28 -21.71
C PHE A 64 7.08 -5.72 -21.18
N ASP A 65 5.95 -6.32 -20.84
CA ASP A 65 5.88 -7.66 -20.23
C ASP A 65 6.71 -7.79 -18.93
N VAL A 66 6.86 -6.70 -18.19
CA VAL A 66 7.51 -6.68 -16.88
C VAL A 66 6.45 -6.72 -15.79
N PRO A 67 6.37 -7.82 -15.02
CA PRO A 67 5.33 -8.01 -14.02
C PRO A 67 5.40 -7.02 -12.87
N VAL A 68 4.22 -6.64 -12.36
CA VAL A 68 4.04 -5.73 -11.23
C VAL A 68 3.40 -6.49 -10.07
N PHE A 69 4.02 -6.45 -8.90
CA PHE A 69 3.39 -6.89 -7.66
C PHE A 69 2.78 -5.68 -6.95
N PHE A 70 1.44 -5.58 -6.96
CA PHE A 70 0.72 -4.45 -6.38
C PHE A 70 0.02 -4.84 -5.07
N VAL A 71 0.30 -4.11 -3.98
CA VAL A 71 -0.35 -4.30 -2.68
C VAL A 71 -1.23 -3.08 -2.37
N TYR A 72 -2.54 -3.29 -2.39
CA TYR A 72 -3.55 -2.24 -2.26
C TYR A 72 -3.69 -1.70 -0.82
N PRO A 73 -4.27 -0.48 -0.66
CA PRO A 73 -4.46 0.15 0.63
C PRO A 73 -5.53 -0.55 1.47
N THR A 74 -5.63 -0.18 2.74
CA THR A 74 -6.68 -0.66 3.64
C THR A 74 -8.07 -0.40 3.08
N VAL A 75 -8.84 -1.47 2.92
CA VAL A 75 -10.28 -1.45 2.59
C VAL A 75 -11.13 -2.06 3.71
N HIS A 76 -10.49 -2.63 4.72
CA HIS A 76 -11.15 -3.22 5.87
C HIS A 76 -11.46 -2.16 6.94
N PHE A 77 -12.73 -1.75 7.01
CA PHE A 77 -13.29 -0.79 7.96
C PHE A 77 -14.43 -1.44 8.75
N PRO A 78 -14.15 -2.38 9.67
CA PRO A 78 -15.20 -3.14 10.34
C PRO A 78 -16.08 -2.23 11.23
N GLU A 79 -17.38 -2.50 11.23
CA GLU A 79 -18.34 -1.83 12.13
C GLU A 79 -18.25 -2.38 13.56
N LYS A 80 -17.85 -3.65 13.70
CA LYS A 80 -17.75 -4.32 15.00
C LYS A 80 -16.40 -4.05 15.65
N GLU A 81 -16.41 -3.66 16.90
CA GLU A 81 -15.19 -3.64 17.71
C GLU A 81 -14.62 -5.08 17.82
N GLY A 82 -13.29 -5.19 17.70
CA GLY A 82 -12.59 -6.45 17.85
C GLY A 82 -12.35 -7.23 16.55
N SER A 83 -12.86 -6.79 15.40
CA SER A 83 -12.48 -7.34 14.09
C SER A 83 -11.23 -6.66 13.58
N TRP A 84 -10.07 -7.21 13.93
CA TRP A 84 -8.76 -6.60 13.64
C TRP A 84 -8.15 -7.08 12.33
N SER A 85 -8.59 -8.24 11.83
CA SER A 85 -8.13 -8.82 10.57
C SER A 85 -9.30 -9.02 9.62
N ALA A 86 -9.10 -8.73 8.33
CA ALA A 86 -10.11 -8.95 7.32
C ALA A 86 -10.39 -10.45 7.14
N ASP A 87 -11.63 -10.79 6.92
CA ASP A 87 -12.03 -12.10 6.42
C ASP A 87 -12.00 -12.10 4.90
N ILE A 88 -11.05 -12.82 4.33
CA ILE A 88 -10.88 -12.89 2.87
C ILE A 88 -11.96 -13.75 2.17
N SER A 89 -12.80 -14.45 2.91
CA SER A 89 -13.96 -15.16 2.35
C SER A 89 -15.21 -14.28 2.27
N ASP A 90 -15.17 -13.07 2.85
CA ASP A 90 -16.28 -12.13 2.87
C ASP A 90 -16.49 -11.47 1.50
N PRO A 91 -17.66 -11.65 0.85
CA PRO A 91 -17.97 -10.97 -0.41
C PRO A 91 -17.93 -9.43 -0.33
N GLU A 92 -18.22 -8.83 0.83
CA GLU A 92 -18.15 -7.38 1.02
C GLU A 92 -16.69 -6.90 0.99
N TYR A 93 -15.77 -7.69 1.54
CA TYR A 93 -14.34 -7.42 1.43
C TYR A 93 -13.87 -7.48 -0.02
N HIS A 94 -14.26 -8.49 -0.78
CA HIS A 94 -13.95 -8.60 -2.21
C HIS A 94 -14.50 -7.40 -3.00
N ALA A 95 -15.75 -6.99 -2.74
CA ALA A 95 -16.34 -5.82 -3.37
C ALA A 95 -15.58 -4.52 -3.03
N ALA A 96 -15.07 -4.38 -1.81
CA ALA A 96 -14.27 -3.22 -1.41
C ALA A 96 -12.90 -3.17 -2.12
N VAL A 97 -12.28 -4.34 -2.36
CA VAL A 97 -11.00 -4.48 -3.06
C VAL A 97 -11.08 -4.06 -4.53
N ILE A 98 -12.24 -4.18 -5.19
CA ILE A 98 -12.44 -3.73 -6.58
C ILE A 98 -12.00 -2.28 -6.77
N THR A 99 -12.24 -1.41 -5.79
CA THR A 99 -11.91 0.01 -5.93
C THR A 99 -10.42 0.29 -6.18
N PRO A 100 -9.47 -0.15 -5.34
CA PRO A 100 -8.06 0.05 -5.62
C PRO A 100 -7.57 -0.73 -6.86
N ILE A 101 -8.11 -1.92 -7.12
CA ILE A 101 -7.75 -2.69 -8.33
C ILE A 101 -8.16 -1.91 -9.59
N LYS A 102 -9.33 -1.31 -9.62
CA LYS A 102 -9.81 -0.56 -10.79
C LYS A 102 -9.15 0.81 -10.96
N TYR A 103 -8.83 1.52 -9.88
CA TYR A 103 -8.48 2.94 -9.95
C TYR A 103 -7.06 3.28 -9.51
N GLN A 104 -6.31 2.32 -8.95
CA GLN A 104 -4.92 2.56 -8.54
C GLN A 104 -3.95 1.61 -9.28
N ALA A 105 -4.22 0.32 -9.31
CA ALA A 105 -3.35 -0.66 -9.96
C ALA A 105 -3.05 -0.35 -11.45
N PRO A 106 -4.02 0.14 -12.28
CA PRO A 106 -3.74 0.46 -13.67
C PRO A 106 -2.75 1.62 -13.90
N ALA A 107 -2.38 2.36 -12.84
CA ALA A 107 -1.29 3.33 -12.95
C ALA A 107 0.05 2.66 -13.28
N PHE A 108 0.19 1.36 -13.03
CA PHE A 108 1.42 0.58 -13.21
C PHE A 108 1.34 -0.42 -14.36
N ASN A 109 0.15 -0.69 -14.91
CA ASN A 109 -0.08 -1.76 -15.88
C ASN A 109 0.58 -1.56 -17.25
N VAL A 110 1.12 -0.38 -17.52
CA VAL A 110 1.96 -0.13 -18.70
C VAL A 110 3.20 -1.03 -18.70
N ALA A 111 3.67 -1.44 -17.52
CA ALA A 111 4.82 -2.31 -17.38
C ALA A 111 4.55 -3.73 -17.91
N GLY A 112 3.48 -4.34 -17.48
CA GLY A 112 3.14 -5.72 -17.75
C GLY A 112 1.97 -6.18 -16.89
N PRO A 113 1.79 -7.50 -16.75
CA PRO A 113 0.72 -8.06 -15.94
C PRO A 113 0.84 -7.64 -14.47
N VAL A 114 -0.31 -7.34 -13.85
CA VAL A 114 -0.38 -6.92 -12.46
C VAL A 114 -0.86 -8.08 -11.60
N PHE A 115 -0.06 -8.44 -10.62
CA PHE A 115 -0.39 -9.42 -9.60
C PHE A 115 -0.81 -8.70 -8.31
N THR A 116 -1.99 -8.98 -7.81
CA THR A 116 -2.51 -8.37 -6.59
C THR A 116 -3.15 -9.44 -5.71
N PRO A 117 -2.58 -9.75 -4.54
CA PRO A 117 -3.13 -10.78 -3.66
C PRO A 117 -4.34 -10.28 -2.89
N TYR A 118 -5.34 -11.13 -2.62
CA TYR A 118 -6.17 -10.95 -1.44
C TYR A 118 -5.34 -11.27 -0.21
N TYR A 119 -5.43 -10.47 0.85
CA TYR A 119 -4.71 -10.70 2.09
C TYR A 119 -5.56 -10.29 3.30
N ARG A 120 -5.35 -10.93 4.43
CA ARG A 120 -6.08 -10.66 5.68
C ARG A 120 -5.62 -9.33 6.28
N GLN A 121 -6.07 -8.24 5.65
CA GLN A 121 -5.68 -6.88 6.04
C GLN A 121 -5.87 -6.63 7.53
N ALA A 122 -4.94 -5.89 8.12
CA ALA A 122 -5.20 -5.26 9.40
C ALA A 122 -6.24 -4.15 9.24
N ALA A 123 -7.20 -4.10 10.17
CA ALA A 123 -8.27 -3.12 10.14
C ALA A 123 -7.71 -1.68 10.25
N TYR A 124 -8.40 -0.71 9.64
CA TYR A 124 -8.00 0.70 9.70
C TYR A 124 -7.79 1.21 11.14
N GLN A 125 -8.50 0.65 12.11
CA GLN A 125 -8.38 0.99 13.52
C GLN A 125 -6.97 0.80 14.09
N VAL A 126 -6.13 -0.06 13.51
CA VAL A 126 -4.73 -0.26 13.95
C VAL A 126 -3.92 1.04 13.90
N TYR A 127 -4.28 1.95 12.98
CA TYR A 127 -3.65 3.27 12.84
C TYR A 127 -4.19 4.32 13.82
N LYS A 128 -5.26 4.03 14.54
CA LYS A 128 -5.97 4.96 15.42
C LYS A 128 -5.74 4.71 16.90
N VAL A 129 -5.26 3.54 17.25
CA VAL A 129 -4.99 3.14 18.63
C VAL A 129 -3.49 3.05 18.91
N ALA A 130 -3.12 3.15 20.16
CA ALA A 130 -1.74 2.90 20.55
C ALA A 130 -1.34 1.44 20.22
N PRO A 131 -0.12 1.21 19.74
CA PRO A 131 0.37 -0.14 19.46
C PRO A 131 0.22 -1.07 20.67
N ASN A 132 -0.34 -2.25 20.44
CA ASN A 132 -0.57 -3.27 21.45
C ASN A 132 -0.44 -4.68 20.82
N PRO A 133 -0.43 -5.77 21.61
CA PRO A 133 -0.24 -7.12 21.08
C PRO A 133 -1.27 -7.53 20.03
N THR A 134 -2.53 -7.07 20.14
CA THR A 134 -3.60 -7.38 19.19
C THR A 134 -3.37 -6.69 17.85
N THR A 135 -3.08 -5.39 17.85
CA THR A 135 -2.79 -4.64 16.63
C THR A 135 -1.52 -5.14 15.95
N ALA A 136 -0.49 -5.49 16.73
CA ALA A 136 0.73 -6.07 16.19
C ALA A 136 0.49 -7.46 15.58
N ARG A 137 -0.42 -8.27 16.16
CA ARG A 137 -0.82 -9.57 15.59
C ARG A 137 -1.53 -9.41 14.25
N ALA A 138 -2.52 -8.51 14.16
CA ALA A 138 -3.25 -8.26 12.93
C ALA A 138 -2.31 -7.80 11.80
N TYR A 139 -1.40 -6.90 12.12
CA TYR A 139 -0.40 -6.39 11.18
C TYR A 139 0.54 -7.50 10.68
N ARG A 140 1.00 -8.36 11.59
CA ARG A 140 1.85 -9.51 11.23
C ARG A 140 1.13 -10.51 10.35
N ILE A 141 -0.15 -10.81 10.61
CA ILE A 141 -0.95 -11.72 9.78
C ILE A 141 -1.06 -11.16 8.36
N ALA A 142 -1.37 -9.87 8.20
CA ALA A 142 -1.43 -9.22 6.90
C ALA A 142 -0.07 -9.27 6.17
N TYR A 143 1.02 -9.03 6.88
CA TYR A 143 2.37 -9.12 6.32
C TYR A 143 2.74 -10.53 5.86
N GLU A 144 2.44 -11.56 6.68
CA GLU A 144 2.75 -12.96 6.30
C GLU A 144 1.98 -13.39 5.03
N ASP A 145 0.75 -12.91 4.86
CA ASP A 145 0.00 -13.15 3.63
C ASP A 145 0.66 -12.45 2.42
N VAL A 146 1.01 -11.17 2.54
CA VAL A 146 1.69 -10.43 1.46
C VAL A 146 3.04 -11.07 1.11
N LYS A 147 3.79 -11.53 2.12
CA LYS A 147 5.05 -12.26 1.93
C LYS A 147 4.85 -13.57 1.19
N ALA A 148 3.86 -14.39 1.59
CA ALA A 148 3.56 -15.67 0.93
C ALA A 148 3.11 -15.46 -0.53
N ALA A 149 2.29 -14.43 -0.78
CA ALA A 149 1.90 -14.03 -2.12
C ALA A 149 3.10 -13.62 -2.97
N PHE A 150 4.02 -12.85 -2.40
CA PHE A 150 5.23 -12.44 -3.10
C PHE A 150 6.15 -13.61 -3.42
N ASP A 151 6.28 -14.58 -2.51
CA ASP A 151 7.04 -15.81 -2.77
C ASP A 151 6.45 -16.58 -3.97
N GLN A 152 5.12 -16.70 -4.04
CA GLN A 152 4.42 -17.34 -5.16
C GLN A 152 4.58 -16.51 -6.45
N PHE A 153 4.44 -15.19 -6.40
CA PHE A 153 4.70 -14.30 -7.52
C PHE A 153 6.09 -14.53 -8.12
N LEU A 154 7.13 -14.66 -7.29
CA LEU A 154 8.50 -14.93 -7.76
C LEU A 154 8.63 -16.31 -8.43
N VAL A 155 7.87 -17.31 -7.99
CA VAL A 155 7.80 -18.63 -8.63
C VAL A 155 7.22 -18.50 -10.04
N GLU A 156 6.14 -17.76 -10.18
CA GLU A 156 5.41 -17.61 -11.45
C GLU A 156 6.16 -16.79 -12.48
N ILE A 157 6.78 -15.68 -12.09
CA ILE A 157 7.56 -14.87 -13.02
C ILE A 157 8.93 -15.50 -13.38
N GLY A 158 9.37 -16.50 -12.62
CA GLY A 158 10.63 -17.20 -12.85
C GLY A 158 11.88 -16.47 -12.33
N PRO A 159 13.03 -17.18 -12.33
CA PRO A 159 14.22 -16.75 -11.59
C PRO A 159 15.01 -15.58 -12.23
N GLY A 160 14.77 -15.23 -13.48
CA GLY A 160 15.51 -14.19 -14.20
C GLY A 160 14.71 -12.91 -14.47
N SER A 161 13.39 -12.94 -14.31
CA SER A 161 12.51 -11.86 -14.71
C SER A 161 12.68 -10.63 -13.83
N PRO A 162 12.82 -9.42 -14.41
CA PRO A 162 12.72 -8.19 -13.66
C PRO A 162 11.27 -7.98 -13.17
N PHE A 163 11.09 -7.16 -12.14
CA PHE A 163 9.76 -6.86 -11.63
C PHE A 163 9.68 -5.44 -11.02
N ILE A 164 8.45 -4.97 -10.86
CA ILE A 164 8.14 -3.73 -10.16
C ILE A 164 7.35 -4.06 -8.88
N LEU A 165 7.68 -3.37 -7.79
CA LEU A 165 6.85 -3.34 -6.59
C LEU A 165 6.04 -2.05 -6.58
N ALA A 166 4.74 -2.13 -6.26
CA ALA A 166 3.91 -0.97 -6.09
C ALA A 166 2.95 -1.18 -4.91
N GLY A 167 2.82 -0.17 -4.06
CA GLY A 167 1.95 -0.24 -2.89
C GLY A 167 1.36 1.10 -2.52
N HIS A 168 0.21 1.04 -1.84
CA HIS A 168 -0.42 2.22 -1.28
C HIS A 168 -0.80 1.99 0.18
N SER A 169 -0.52 2.96 1.05
CA SER A 169 -0.92 2.94 2.46
C SER A 169 -0.41 1.68 3.18
N GLN A 170 -1.27 0.84 3.77
CA GLN A 170 -0.88 -0.42 4.42
C GLN A 170 -0.08 -1.34 3.49
N GLY A 171 -0.41 -1.38 2.19
CA GLY A 171 0.37 -2.13 1.21
C GLY A 171 1.81 -1.64 1.11
N THR A 172 2.02 -0.34 1.22
CA THR A 172 3.37 0.26 1.25
C THR A 172 4.16 -0.18 2.48
N ASP A 173 3.55 -0.17 3.67
CA ASP A 173 4.22 -0.61 4.90
C ASP A 173 4.66 -2.09 4.79
N HIS A 174 3.82 -2.95 4.20
CA HIS A 174 4.18 -4.35 3.98
C HIS A 174 5.31 -4.51 2.96
N LEU A 175 5.31 -3.72 1.88
CA LEU A 175 6.40 -3.74 0.90
C LEU A 175 7.72 -3.19 1.46
N GLU A 176 7.71 -2.14 2.28
CA GLU A 176 8.90 -1.66 2.98
C GLU A 176 9.48 -2.77 3.88
N HIS A 177 8.61 -3.47 4.63
CA HIS A 177 9.03 -4.59 5.46
C HIS A 177 9.58 -5.76 4.61
N LEU A 178 8.94 -6.07 3.48
CA LEU A 178 9.37 -7.09 2.53
C LEU A 178 10.78 -6.79 1.98
N ILE A 179 11.01 -5.58 1.52
CA ILE A 179 12.31 -5.10 1.00
C ILE A 179 13.40 -5.23 2.07
N ASN A 180 13.10 -4.84 3.31
CA ASN A 180 14.08 -4.81 4.39
C ASN A 180 14.41 -6.18 4.98
N SER A 181 13.46 -7.11 4.97
CA SER A 181 13.57 -8.32 5.81
C SER A 181 13.46 -9.63 5.03
N HIS A 182 13.04 -9.59 3.77
CA HIS A 182 12.74 -10.81 3.03
C HIS A 182 13.47 -10.90 1.68
N LEU A 183 13.58 -9.81 0.91
CA LEU A 183 14.24 -9.84 -0.37
C LEU A 183 15.75 -10.12 -0.23
N THR A 184 16.21 -11.10 -1.00
CA THR A 184 17.64 -11.39 -1.13
C THR A 184 18.34 -10.38 -2.05
N PRO A 185 19.67 -10.21 -1.98
CA PRO A 185 20.39 -9.36 -2.92
C PRO A 185 20.09 -9.68 -4.38
N ALA A 186 20.04 -10.97 -4.76
CA ALA A 186 19.72 -11.39 -6.13
C ALA A 186 18.29 -11.02 -6.56
N GLN A 187 17.34 -10.91 -5.65
CA GLN A 187 16.00 -10.42 -5.94
C GLN A 187 15.97 -8.90 -6.04
N LEU A 188 16.74 -8.20 -5.19
CA LEU A 188 16.89 -6.74 -5.29
C LEU A 188 17.56 -6.31 -6.59
N ASP A 189 18.51 -7.10 -7.11
CA ASP A 189 19.15 -6.85 -8.42
C ASP A 189 18.16 -6.91 -9.60
N ARG A 190 17.02 -7.61 -9.43
CA ARG A 190 15.93 -7.72 -10.42
C ARG A 190 14.85 -6.64 -10.25
N LEU A 191 14.87 -5.92 -9.15
CA LEU A 191 13.88 -4.88 -8.85
C LEU A 191 14.14 -3.65 -9.73
N VAL A 192 13.24 -3.40 -10.68
CA VAL A 192 13.32 -2.18 -11.50
C VAL A 192 13.07 -0.93 -10.66
N VAL A 193 11.99 -0.92 -9.91
CA VAL A 193 11.63 0.19 -9.02
C VAL A 193 10.58 -0.25 -8.00
N ALA A 194 10.59 0.36 -6.81
CA ALA A 194 9.52 0.23 -5.83
C ALA A 194 8.76 1.56 -5.70
N TYR A 195 7.45 1.58 -5.98
CA TYR A 195 6.56 2.70 -5.72
C TYR A 195 5.90 2.51 -4.35
N LEU A 196 6.44 3.15 -3.32
CA LEU A 196 6.02 3.02 -1.92
C LEU A 196 5.20 4.26 -1.51
N ILE A 197 3.90 4.24 -1.82
CA ILE A 197 3.06 5.44 -1.83
C ILE A 197 2.18 5.51 -0.57
N GLY A 198 2.03 6.71 -0.02
CA GLY A 198 1.04 6.99 1.04
C GLY A 198 1.53 6.80 2.48
N MET A 199 2.74 6.26 2.69
CA MET A 199 3.35 6.10 4.00
C MET A 199 4.73 6.79 4.06
N PRO A 200 5.19 7.19 5.26
CA PRO A 200 6.54 7.75 5.41
C PRO A 200 7.56 6.62 5.37
N ILE A 201 8.42 6.59 4.36
CA ILE A 201 9.47 5.58 4.20
C ILE A 201 10.76 6.07 4.85
N ASP A 202 11.34 5.23 5.71
CA ASP A 202 12.60 5.52 6.38
C ASP A 202 13.80 5.28 5.43
N GLN A 203 14.15 6.30 4.64
CA GLN A 203 15.29 6.23 3.71
C GLN A 203 16.64 6.01 4.40
N CYS A 204 16.72 6.24 5.73
CA CYS A 204 17.92 5.96 6.52
C CYS A 204 18.08 4.48 6.85
N LYS A 205 17.04 3.65 6.66
CA LYS A 205 17.03 2.23 7.02
C LYS A 205 16.63 1.28 5.90
N ILE A 206 15.85 1.73 4.93
CA ILE A 206 15.42 0.86 3.83
C ILE A 206 16.62 0.34 3.02
N ALA A 207 16.55 -0.92 2.58
CA ALA A 207 17.68 -1.61 1.94
C ALA A 207 18.03 -1.12 0.52
N ILE A 208 17.17 -0.29 -0.08
CA ILE A 208 17.36 0.30 -1.41
C ILE A 208 17.36 1.83 -1.35
N PRO A 209 18.11 2.53 -2.22
CA PRO A 209 18.15 4.00 -2.20
C PRO A 209 16.86 4.62 -2.70
N ILE A 210 16.61 5.88 -2.34
CA ILE A 210 15.58 6.68 -3.02
C ILE A 210 16.01 6.98 -4.45
N CYS A 211 15.03 7.02 -5.39
CA CYS A 211 15.31 7.43 -6.76
C CYS A 211 15.57 8.94 -6.84
N GLU A 212 16.72 9.31 -7.39
CA GLU A 212 17.11 10.72 -7.58
C GLU A 212 16.76 11.25 -8.97
N THR A 213 16.46 10.36 -9.91
CA THR A 213 16.10 10.73 -11.29
C THR A 213 14.89 9.93 -11.79
N GLU A 214 14.28 10.42 -12.86
CA GLU A 214 13.09 9.80 -13.46
C GLU A 214 13.33 8.42 -14.09
N THR A 215 14.58 8.03 -14.34
CA THR A 215 14.93 6.79 -15.04
C THR A 215 15.79 5.83 -14.23
N GLN A 216 16.23 6.22 -13.04
CA GLN A 216 17.06 5.36 -12.18
C GLN A 216 16.33 4.07 -11.81
N ALA A 217 17.00 2.92 -11.86
CA ALA A 217 16.50 1.62 -11.44
C ALA A 217 17.13 1.16 -10.12
N GLY A 218 16.61 0.10 -9.49
CA GLY A 218 17.09 -0.44 -8.21
C GLY A 218 16.83 0.49 -7.04
N CYS A 219 15.79 1.31 -7.08
CA CYS A 219 15.51 2.36 -6.10
C CYS A 219 14.00 2.45 -5.78
N PHE A 220 13.62 3.27 -4.80
CA PHE A 220 12.21 3.52 -4.52
C PHE A 220 11.80 4.96 -4.79
N CYS A 221 10.51 5.15 -5.13
CA CYS A 221 9.80 6.41 -5.16
C CYS A 221 8.75 6.40 -4.05
N SER A 222 8.62 7.49 -3.31
CA SER A 222 7.64 7.60 -2.23
C SER A 222 7.10 9.00 -2.08
N TRP A 223 5.82 9.15 -1.77
CA TRP A 223 5.20 10.42 -1.39
C TRP A 223 3.92 10.20 -0.61
N ARG A 224 3.51 11.26 0.09
CA ARG A 224 2.20 11.45 0.73
C ARG A 224 1.73 12.84 0.39
N THR A 225 0.50 13.00 -0.09
CA THR A 225 0.00 14.28 -0.60
C THR A 225 -0.89 14.99 0.41
N TYR A 226 -0.61 16.26 0.63
CA TYR A 226 -1.36 17.15 1.51
C TYR A 226 -1.68 18.47 0.83
N ALA A 227 -2.80 19.10 1.23
CA ALA A 227 -3.10 20.47 0.85
C ALA A 227 -2.15 21.45 1.53
N GLU A 228 -1.88 22.58 0.89
CA GLU A 228 -1.18 23.69 1.50
C GLU A 228 -1.79 24.06 2.87
N GLY A 229 -0.91 24.31 3.85
CA GLY A 229 -1.30 24.64 5.22
C GLY A 229 -1.90 23.47 6.01
N ALA A 230 -1.69 22.22 5.60
CA ALA A 230 -1.96 21.06 6.43
C ALA A 230 -0.94 20.96 7.57
N GLU A 231 -1.41 20.54 8.74
CA GLU A 231 -0.51 20.17 9.84
C GLU A 231 0.02 18.76 9.59
N ILE A 232 1.34 18.63 9.54
CA ILE A 232 2.02 17.36 9.29
C ILE A 232 2.55 16.80 10.59
N THR A 233 2.12 15.58 10.91
CA THR A 233 2.68 14.81 12.03
C THR A 233 3.53 13.67 11.46
N ASN A 234 4.83 13.74 11.66
CA ASN A 234 5.77 12.69 11.28
C ASN A 234 6.22 11.92 12.51
N ARG A 235 6.36 10.60 12.39
CA ARG A 235 6.95 9.72 13.41
C ARG A 235 8.46 9.53 13.20
N LEU A 236 8.96 9.92 12.03
CA LEU A 236 10.35 9.87 11.64
C LEU A 236 10.92 11.29 11.63
N GLU A 237 12.23 11.42 11.80
CA GLU A 237 12.93 12.67 11.57
C GLU A 237 12.84 13.07 10.09
N GLU A 238 12.61 14.35 9.79
CA GLU A 238 12.32 14.81 8.43
C GLU A 238 13.40 14.38 7.42
N HIS A 239 14.66 14.45 7.80
CA HIS A 239 15.77 14.07 6.91
C HIS A 239 15.84 12.56 6.60
N CYS A 240 15.19 11.70 7.41
CA CYS A 240 15.06 10.28 7.15
C CYS A 240 13.78 9.92 6.37
N ILE A 241 12.92 10.89 6.04
CA ILE A 241 11.75 10.59 5.22
C ILE A 241 12.10 10.73 3.74
N GLY A 242 12.09 9.61 3.02
CA GLY A 242 12.26 9.60 1.58
C GLY A 242 11.03 10.18 0.88
N VAL A 243 11.21 11.23 0.07
CA VAL A 243 10.12 11.83 -0.71
C VAL A 243 10.56 12.10 -2.13
N THR A 244 9.78 11.60 -3.08
CA THR A 244 9.89 11.86 -4.52
C THR A 244 8.77 12.79 -4.95
N ASN A 245 9.07 13.80 -5.75
CA ASN A 245 8.05 14.59 -6.42
C ASN A 245 7.42 13.78 -7.55
N PRO A 246 6.10 13.46 -7.51
CA PRO A 246 5.44 12.55 -8.47
C PRO A 246 5.18 13.19 -9.85
N ILE A 247 5.66 14.39 -10.08
CA ILE A 247 5.64 15.08 -11.38
C ILE A 247 7.04 15.10 -12.01
N THR A 248 8.07 15.48 -11.24
CA THR A 248 9.46 15.62 -11.75
C THR A 248 10.31 14.38 -11.50
N TRP A 249 9.86 13.46 -10.68
CA TRP A 249 10.52 12.18 -10.37
C TRP A 249 11.93 12.31 -9.78
N ASN A 250 12.13 13.34 -9.00
CA ASN A 250 13.36 13.58 -8.24
C ASN A 250 13.03 14.02 -6.80
N THR A 251 14.06 14.26 -6.01
CA THR A 251 13.95 14.66 -4.59
C THR A 251 14.10 16.17 -4.37
N SER A 252 14.12 16.96 -5.45
CA SER A 252 14.26 18.42 -5.38
C SER A 252 13.06 19.06 -4.68
N LYS A 253 13.33 20.08 -3.87
CA LYS A 253 12.30 20.94 -3.24
C LYS A 253 11.72 21.99 -4.20
N GLU A 254 12.26 22.09 -5.43
CA GLU A 254 11.71 22.99 -6.44
C GLU A 254 10.28 22.57 -6.79
N PRO A 255 9.32 23.51 -6.78
CA PRO A 255 7.93 23.19 -7.10
C PRO A 255 7.80 22.75 -8.56
N ALA A 256 7.02 21.69 -8.79
CA ALA A 256 6.55 21.31 -10.11
C ALA A 256 5.21 21.99 -10.39
N ASP A 257 5.10 22.73 -11.50
CA ASP A 257 3.86 23.40 -11.89
C ASP A 257 2.79 22.40 -12.32
N ALA A 258 1.51 22.76 -12.10
CA ALA A 258 0.38 21.92 -12.48
C ALA A 258 0.38 21.55 -13.97
N SER A 259 0.87 22.44 -14.86
CA SER A 259 0.96 22.16 -16.30
C SER A 259 1.88 20.99 -16.65
N GLN A 260 2.75 20.58 -15.74
CA GLN A 260 3.63 19.41 -15.89
C GLN A 260 2.96 18.12 -15.43
N ASN A 261 1.83 18.20 -14.71
CA ASN A 261 1.06 17.03 -14.30
C ASN A 261 0.29 16.47 -15.50
N LEU A 262 0.67 15.27 -15.94
CA LEU A 262 0.14 14.63 -17.14
C LEU A 262 -1.32 14.21 -16.99
N GLY A 263 -1.81 14.04 -15.78
CA GLY A 263 -3.23 13.84 -15.51
C GLY A 263 -3.52 12.99 -14.28
N ALA A 264 -4.64 13.33 -13.66
CA ALA A 264 -5.25 12.56 -12.59
C ALA A 264 -6.40 11.72 -13.13
N LEU A 265 -6.55 10.52 -12.60
CA LEU A 265 -7.73 9.70 -12.84
C LEU A 265 -8.84 10.10 -11.86
N VAL A 266 -9.89 10.73 -12.38
CA VAL A 266 -11.05 11.10 -11.58
C VAL A 266 -12.07 9.96 -11.61
N ARG A 267 -12.31 9.36 -10.44
CA ARG A 267 -13.16 8.16 -10.29
C ARG A 267 -14.62 8.35 -10.69
N TYR A 268 -15.12 9.59 -10.64
CA TYR A 268 -16.53 9.90 -10.87
C TYR A 268 -16.99 9.55 -12.30
N ASP A 269 -16.18 9.87 -13.28
CA ASP A 269 -16.48 9.67 -14.71
C ASP A 269 -15.37 8.91 -15.45
N GLU A 270 -14.41 8.37 -14.69
CA GLU A 270 -13.25 7.65 -15.23
C GLU A 270 -12.41 8.50 -16.21
N SER A 271 -12.52 9.83 -16.08
CA SER A 271 -11.80 10.76 -16.93
C SER A 271 -10.38 11.01 -16.46
N LEU A 272 -9.50 11.24 -17.41
CA LEU A 272 -8.15 11.73 -17.17
C LEU A 272 -8.15 13.25 -17.30
N ILE A 273 -7.89 13.96 -16.20
CA ILE A 273 -7.82 15.42 -16.17
C ILE A 273 -6.38 15.87 -16.02
N GLN A 274 -5.83 16.51 -17.06
CA GLN A 274 -4.49 17.07 -17.06
C GLN A 274 -4.40 18.33 -16.20
N SER A 275 -3.20 18.66 -15.75
CA SER A 275 -2.89 19.88 -15.00
C SER A 275 -3.76 20.09 -13.76
N ILE A 276 -4.20 18.99 -13.14
CA ILE A 276 -5.20 19.01 -12.05
C ILE A 276 -4.66 19.62 -10.76
N THR A 277 -3.38 19.43 -10.47
CA THR A 277 -2.68 19.97 -9.30
C THR A 277 -1.17 20.00 -9.53
N ASP A 278 -0.48 20.80 -8.74
CA ASP A 278 0.98 20.90 -8.67
C ASP A 278 1.57 19.91 -7.64
N ALA A 279 2.89 19.98 -7.43
CA ALA A 279 3.57 19.20 -6.40
C ALA A 279 4.81 19.95 -5.89
N ARG A 280 4.94 20.09 -4.56
CA ARG A 280 6.10 20.68 -3.89
C ARG A 280 6.49 19.81 -2.69
N ILE A 281 7.76 19.39 -2.65
CA ILE A 281 8.30 18.66 -1.50
C ILE A 281 8.61 19.63 -0.37
N ASP A 282 8.05 19.38 0.81
CA ASP A 282 8.39 20.09 2.04
C ASP A 282 7.99 19.25 3.26
N HIS A 283 8.71 19.40 4.37
CA HIS A 283 8.40 18.70 5.64
C HIS A 283 8.14 17.19 5.50
N GLY A 284 8.86 16.50 4.60
CA GLY A 284 8.74 15.05 4.42
C GLY A 284 7.44 14.60 3.73
N VAL A 285 6.77 15.51 2.99
CA VAL A 285 5.54 15.23 2.23
C VAL A 285 5.53 16.01 0.92
N VAL A 286 4.57 15.73 0.06
CA VAL A 286 4.22 16.54 -1.10
C VAL A 286 3.04 17.44 -0.75
N PHE A 287 3.24 18.75 -0.80
CA PHE A 287 2.15 19.73 -0.79
C PHE A 287 1.63 19.94 -2.21
N ALA A 288 0.31 19.98 -2.33
CA ALA A 288 -0.40 20.18 -3.58
C ALA A 288 -1.53 21.20 -3.40
N LYS A 289 -1.74 22.04 -4.40
CA LYS A 289 -2.91 22.89 -4.45
C LYS A 289 -4.17 22.04 -4.53
N ARG A 290 -5.30 22.66 -4.19
CA ARG A 290 -6.59 21.97 -4.35
C ARG A 290 -6.75 21.49 -5.78
N PRO A 291 -7.03 20.19 -6.01
CA PRO A 291 -7.23 19.65 -7.35
C PRO A 291 -8.34 20.41 -8.09
N ASN A 292 -8.11 20.76 -9.34
CA ASN A 292 -9.05 21.53 -10.16
C ASN A 292 -9.87 20.61 -11.09
N PHE A 293 -11.05 20.19 -10.63
CA PHE A 293 -12.02 19.41 -11.42
C PHE A 293 -13.47 19.72 -10.98
N PRO A 294 -14.48 19.42 -11.78
CA PRO A 294 -15.89 19.61 -11.40
C PRO A 294 -16.21 18.89 -10.08
N GLY A 295 -16.72 19.63 -9.09
CA GLY A 295 -17.01 19.09 -7.75
C GLY A 295 -15.84 19.12 -6.74
N SER A 296 -14.65 19.53 -7.12
CA SER A 296 -13.49 19.63 -6.22
C SER A 296 -13.70 20.54 -5.02
N TRP A 297 -14.64 21.48 -5.10
CA TRP A 297 -15.04 22.36 -4.00
C TRP A 297 -15.62 21.60 -2.80
N MET A 298 -16.08 20.35 -2.99
CA MET A 298 -16.54 19.46 -1.92
C MET A 298 -15.39 18.83 -1.13
N ILE A 299 -14.15 18.85 -1.64
CA ILE A 299 -12.98 18.36 -0.92
C ILE A 299 -12.69 19.31 0.23
N ARG A 300 -12.96 18.86 1.46
CA ARG A 300 -12.73 19.62 2.69
C ARG A 300 -11.51 19.15 3.48
N THR A 301 -11.05 17.94 3.19
CA THR A 301 -9.84 17.40 3.84
C THR A 301 -8.59 18.10 3.32
N LYS A 302 -7.62 18.30 4.21
CA LYS A 302 -6.27 18.73 3.85
C LYS A 302 -5.31 17.55 3.66
N ASN A 303 -5.73 16.35 3.98
CA ASN A 303 -4.99 15.13 3.71
C ASN A 303 -5.55 14.49 2.43
N TYR A 304 -4.74 14.43 1.39
CA TYR A 304 -5.11 13.87 0.08
C TYR A 304 -4.68 12.41 -0.08
N HIS A 305 -4.35 11.73 1.01
CA HIS A 305 -3.88 10.35 1.04
C HIS A 305 -4.65 9.39 0.13
N ARG A 306 -5.97 9.48 0.09
CA ARG A 306 -6.80 8.65 -0.79
C ARG A 306 -6.58 8.90 -2.28
N GLY A 307 -5.99 10.03 -2.63
CA GLY A 307 -5.67 10.46 -3.98
C GLY A 307 -4.19 10.38 -4.34
N ASP A 308 -3.33 9.87 -3.47
CA ASP A 308 -1.88 9.87 -3.69
C ASP A 308 -1.48 9.28 -5.05
N ILE A 309 -2.10 8.19 -5.49
CA ILE A 309 -1.91 7.62 -6.83
C ILE A 309 -2.73 8.38 -7.86
N ASN A 310 -4.02 8.60 -7.60
CA ASN A 310 -4.95 9.12 -8.58
C ASN A 310 -4.63 10.54 -9.05
N LEU A 311 -4.09 11.41 -8.18
CA LEU A 311 -3.70 12.78 -8.54
C LEU A 311 -2.56 12.86 -9.55
N TYR A 312 -1.74 11.81 -9.64
CA TYR A 312 -0.56 11.75 -10.49
C TYR A 312 -0.59 10.52 -11.42
N PHE A 313 -1.76 9.97 -11.68
CA PHE A 313 -1.98 8.70 -12.36
C PHE A 313 -1.22 8.60 -13.69
N ALA A 314 -1.43 9.53 -14.59
CA ALA A 314 -0.77 9.54 -15.89
C ALA A 314 0.74 9.84 -15.79
N SER A 315 1.15 10.62 -14.78
CA SER A 315 2.57 10.86 -14.51
C SER A 315 3.26 9.58 -14.02
N ILE A 316 2.57 8.74 -13.25
CA ILE A 316 3.06 7.42 -12.86
C ILE A 316 3.22 6.52 -14.09
N GLN A 317 2.19 6.42 -14.94
CA GLN A 317 2.25 5.61 -16.17
C GLN A 317 3.45 5.99 -17.03
N GLU A 318 3.66 7.28 -17.25
CA GLU A 318 4.80 7.76 -18.05
C GLU A 318 6.15 7.50 -17.38
N ASN A 319 6.23 7.63 -16.06
CA ASN A 319 7.48 7.30 -15.34
C ASN A 319 7.82 5.81 -15.43
N VAL A 320 6.84 4.93 -15.23
CA VAL A 320 7.01 3.47 -15.43
C VAL A 320 7.53 3.19 -16.83
N ARG A 321 6.89 3.77 -17.86
CA ARG A 321 7.30 3.60 -19.26
C ARG A 321 8.74 4.05 -19.51
N ARG A 322 9.14 5.23 -19.02
CA ARG A 322 10.51 5.77 -19.21
C ARG A 322 11.57 4.93 -18.53
N ARG A 323 11.31 4.47 -17.29
CA ARG A 323 12.23 3.60 -16.56
C ARG A 323 12.45 2.29 -17.29
N LEU A 324 11.39 1.66 -17.76
CA LEU A 324 11.47 0.39 -18.46
C LEU A 324 12.16 0.50 -19.83
N LEU A 325 11.90 1.57 -20.58
CA LEU A 325 12.62 1.83 -21.83
C LEU A 325 14.14 1.91 -21.64
N LEU A 326 14.59 2.53 -20.54
CA LEU A 326 16.01 2.60 -20.23
C LEU A 326 16.53 1.29 -19.65
N TYR A 327 15.84 0.75 -18.64
CA TYR A 327 16.22 -0.50 -17.97
C TYR A 327 16.41 -1.66 -18.95
N LEU A 328 15.42 -1.92 -19.81
CA LEU A 328 15.50 -3.02 -20.79
C LEU A 328 16.54 -2.80 -21.89
N ARG A 329 16.87 -1.54 -22.20
CA ARG A 329 17.99 -1.24 -23.09
C ARG A 329 19.34 -1.56 -22.45
N GLU A 330 19.49 -1.35 -21.14
CA GLU A 330 20.71 -1.62 -20.37
C GLU A 330 20.81 -3.08 -19.94
N HIS A 331 19.68 -3.81 -19.91
CA HIS A 331 19.55 -5.22 -19.52
C HIS A 331 18.85 -6.03 -20.62
N PRO A 332 19.46 -6.20 -21.81
CA PRO A 332 18.84 -6.92 -22.91
C PRO A 332 18.56 -8.40 -22.60
N GLU A 333 19.26 -8.98 -21.63
CA GLU A 333 19.03 -10.33 -21.12
C GLU A 333 17.69 -10.48 -20.35
N ALA A 334 17.10 -9.39 -19.91
CA ALA A 334 15.83 -9.38 -19.18
C ALA A 334 14.58 -9.53 -20.08
N VAL A 335 14.78 -9.59 -21.40
CA VAL A 335 13.70 -9.64 -22.44
C VAL A 335 13.56 -11.05 -23.04
N GLN A 336 14.01 -12.11 -22.36
CA GLN A 336 13.96 -13.49 -22.88
C GLN A 336 12.79 -14.29 -22.35
#